data_30af6ebff5ecd77fbc82321f975f75c8
#
_entry.id   30af6ebff5ecd77fbc82321f975f75c8
#
_cell.length_a   1.000
_cell.length_b   1.000
_cell.length_c   1.000
_cell.angle_alpha   90.00
_cell.angle_beta   90.00
_cell.angle_gamma   90.00
#
_symmetry.space_group_name_H-M   'P 1'
#
loop_
_entity.id
_entity.type
_entity.pdbx_description
1 polymer ?
#
loop_
_entity_poly.entity_id
_entity_poly.type
_entity_poly.pdbx_seq_one_letter_code
_entity_poly.pdbx_strand_id
1 'polypeptide(L)'
;MDDTYLTISRISEGIYKEKMSKFLAFAIPVSSVEDVKKQLEKYQKEYYDARHVCWAYMLGPQRTDFRSNDNGEPSGTAGKPILGQINSAGLTDILIVVVRYFGGIKLGLSLIHI
;
A
#
# COMPACT_ATOMS: atom_id res chain seq x y z
N MET A 1 -24.00 0.36 21.39
CA MET A 1 -22.79 0.79 20.96
C MET A 1 -22.61 0.46 19.55
N ASP A 2 -21.77 1.10 19.00
CA ASP A 2 -21.59 0.98 17.62
C ASP A 2 -20.33 0.22 17.31
N ASP A 3 -20.49 -0.88 16.63
CA ASP A 3 -19.33 -1.65 16.26
C ASP A 3 -18.85 -1.33 14.87
N THR A 4 -19.38 -0.28 14.29
CA THR A 4 -19.00 0.01 12.93
C THR A 4 -17.58 0.52 12.86
N TYR A 5 -16.93 0.17 11.80
CA TYR A 5 -15.62 0.68 11.48
C TYR A 5 -15.49 0.75 9.98
N LEU A 6 -14.58 1.57 9.53
CA LEU A 6 -14.45 1.83 8.11
C LEU A 6 -13.54 0.83 7.44
N THR A 7 -14.02 0.23 6.36
CA THR A 7 -13.23 -0.66 5.53
C THR A 7 -13.47 -0.28 4.08
N ILE A 8 -12.76 -0.97 3.20
CA ILE A 8 -13.02 -0.84 1.78
C ILE A 8 -13.53 -2.17 1.27
N SER A 9 -14.36 -2.12 0.23
CA SER A 9 -14.99 -3.33 -0.27
C SER A 9 -14.28 -3.92 -1.48
N ARG A 10 -13.37 -3.18 -2.08
CA ARG A 10 -12.66 -3.68 -3.25
C ARG A 10 -11.35 -2.91 -3.39
N ILE A 11 -10.48 -3.43 -4.24
CA ILE A 11 -9.19 -2.81 -4.47
C ILE A 11 -9.38 -1.47 -5.16
N SER A 12 -8.70 -0.46 -4.63
CA SER A 12 -8.64 0.85 -5.26
C SER A 12 -7.22 1.10 -5.70
N GLU A 13 -7.06 1.79 -6.80
CA GLU A 13 -5.75 2.04 -7.39
C GLU A 13 -5.59 3.51 -7.73
N GLY A 14 -4.37 3.97 -7.68
CA GLY A 14 -4.06 5.34 -8.03
C GLY A 14 -2.64 5.47 -8.54
N ILE A 15 -2.41 6.52 -9.31
CA ILE A 15 -1.11 6.81 -9.87
C ILE A 15 -0.81 8.26 -9.62
N TYR A 16 0.41 8.55 -9.21
CA TYR A 16 0.83 9.93 -9.17
C TYR A 16 2.32 10.01 -9.42
N LYS A 17 2.77 11.19 -9.82
CA LYS A 17 4.16 11.44 -10.11
C LYS A 17 4.66 12.56 -9.23
N GLU A 18 5.91 12.47 -8.88
CA GLU A 18 6.55 13.55 -8.18
C GLU A 18 8.00 13.59 -8.61
N LYS A 19 8.42 14.68 -9.20
CA LYS A 19 9.77 14.85 -9.71
C LYS A 19 10.08 13.73 -10.69
N MET A 20 11.08 12.91 -10.37
CA MET A 20 11.51 11.85 -11.28
C MET A 20 10.92 10.51 -10.92
N SER A 21 9.98 10.48 -10.01
CA SER A 21 9.43 9.21 -9.54
C SER A 21 7.98 9.04 -9.97
N LYS A 22 7.60 7.80 -10.18
CA LYS A 22 6.20 7.42 -10.41
C LYS A 22 5.78 6.48 -9.30
N PHE A 23 4.58 6.69 -8.82
CA PHE A 23 4.04 5.90 -7.72
C PHE A 23 2.73 5.26 -8.13
N LEU A 24 2.62 3.98 -7.84
CA LEU A 24 1.37 3.25 -8.01
C LEU A 24 0.91 2.87 -6.61
N ALA A 25 -0.28 3.30 -6.25
CA ALA A 25 -0.81 3.04 -4.92
C ALA A 25 -2.02 2.11 -5.03
N PHE A 26 -2.03 1.10 -4.20
CA PHE A 26 -3.11 0.12 -4.16
C PHE A 26 -3.64 0.02 -2.75
N ALA A 27 -4.95 0.18 -2.60
CA ALA A 27 -5.60 -0.03 -1.33
C ALA A 27 -6.40 -1.33 -1.45
N ILE A 28 -6.08 -2.30 -0.63
CA ILE A 28 -6.55 -3.67 -0.80
C ILE A 28 -7.28 -4.11 0.46
N PRO A 29 -8.52 -4.62 0.35
CA PRO A 29 -9.20 -5.14 1.53
C PRO A 29 -8.55 -6.45 1.96
N VAL A 30 -8.25 -6.55 3.25
CA VAL A 30 -7.66 -7.75 3.82
C VAL A 30 -8.33 -8.02 5.15
N SER A 31 -8.28 -9.27 5.61
CA SER A 31 -8.95 -9.64 6.84
C SER A 31 -8.02 -10.32 7.84
N SER A 32 -6.81 -10.64 7.45
CA SER A 32 -5.88 -11.34 8.33
C SER A 32 -4.45 -11.08 7.89
N VAL A 33 -3.51 -11.42 8.75
CA VAL A 33 -2.10 -11.32 8.41
C VAL A 33 -1.76 -12.23 7.26
N GLU A 34 -2.38 -13.40 7.20
CA GLU A 34 -2.14 -14.32 6.09
C GLU A 34 -2.62 -13.75 4.79
N ASP A 35 -3.74 -13.07 4.83
CA ASP A 35 -4.29 -12.40 3.66
C ASP A 35 -3.33 -11.30 3.20
N VAL A 36 -2.78 -10.55 4.15
CA VAL A 36 -1.80 -9.52 3.85
C VAL A 36 -0.59 -10.13 3.15
N LYS A 37 -0.09 -11.24 3.68
CA LYS A 37 1.09 -11.89 3.10
C LYS A 37 0.84 -12.34 1.66
N LYS A 38 -0.33 -12.90 1.42
CA LYS A 38 -0.71 -13.32 0.08
C LYS A 38 -0.70 -12.15 -0.90
N GLN A 39 -1.32 -11.06 -0.50
CA GLN A 39 -1.40 -9.90 -1.36
C GLN A 39 -0.02 -9.29 -1.59
N LEU A 40 0.79 -9.20 -0.54
CA LEU A 40 2.13 -8.67 -0.67
C LEU A 40 2.96 -9.49 -1.63
N GLU A 41 2.87 -10.80 -1.53
CA GLU A 41 3.62 -11.68 -2.42
C GLU A 41 3.22 -11.43 -3.86
N LYS A 42 1.92 -11.28 -4.09
CA LYS A 42 1.40 -11.02 -5.42
C LYS A 42 1.96 -9.71 -5.99
N TYR A 43 1.90 -8.65 -5.21
CA TYR A 43 2.36 -7.35 -5.70
C TYR A 43 3.87 -7.28 -5.83
N GLN A 44 4.61 -7.89 -4.94
CA GLN A 44 6.06 -7.92 -5.03
C GLN A 44 6.51 -8.69 -6.27
N LYS A 45 5.79 -9.73 -6.61
CA LYS A 45 6.11 -10.52 -7.79
C LYS A 45 5.76 -9.76 -9.06
N GLU A 46 4.63 -9.12 -9.06
CA GLU A 46 4.15 -8.39 -10.23
C GLU A 46 5.04 -7.18 -10.51
N TYR A 47 5.51 -6.53 -9.47
CA TYR A 47 6.31 -5.31 -9.60
C TYR A 47 7.74 -5.54 -9.17
N TYR A 48 8.28 -6.69 -9.53
CA TYR A 48 9.63 -7.08 -9.09
C TYR A 48 10.72 -6.13 -9.58
N ASP A 49 10.44 -5.38 -10.63
CA ASP A 49 11.40 -4.45 -11.20
C ASP A 49 11.24 -3.03 -10.65
N ALA A 50 10.36 -2.84 -9.70
CA ALA A 50 10.19 -1.53 -9.09
C ALA A 50 11.36 -1.20 -8.17
N ARG A 51 11.59 0.08 -7.98
CA ARG A 51 12.65 0.53 -7.08
C ARG A 51 12.33 0.12 -5.66
N HIS A 52 11.10 0.33 -5.23
CA HIS A 52 10.66 -0.03 -3.89
C HIS A 52 9.19 -0.43 -3.93
N VAL A 53 8.83 -1.37 -3.08
CA VAL A 53 7.43 -1.74 -2.85
C VAL A 53 7.19 -1.59 -1.37
N CYS A 54 6.65 -0.46 -0.98
CA CYS A 54 6.41 -0.13 0.42
C CYS A 54 4.98 -0.45 0.78
N TRP A 55 4.72 -0.66 2.07
CA TRP A 55 3.36 -1.03 2.43
C TRP A 55 3.08 -0.77 3.91
N ALA A 56 1.79 -0.76 4.24
CA ALA A 56 1.33 -0.72 5.62
C ALA A 56 -0.04 -1.36 5.67
N TYR A 57 -0.38 -1.95 6.81
CA TYR A 57 -1.70 -2.52 6.99
C TYR A 57 -2.25 -2.22 8.38
N MET A 58 -3.55 -2.32 8.50
CA MET A 58 -4.28 -2.16 9.74
C MET A 58 -5.39 -3.19 9.74
N LEU A 59 -5.49 -3.96 10.82
CA LEU A 59 -6.46 -5.04 10.92
C LEU A 59 -7.30 -4.92 12.18
N GLY A 60 -8.55 -5.38 12.06
CA GLY A 60 -9.45 -5.52 13.17
C GLY A 60 -10.19 -4.24 13.53
N PRO A 61 -11.36 -4.37 14.15
CA PRO A 61 -12.16 -3.20 14.50
C PRO A 61 -11.48 -2.36 15.58
N GLN A 62 -10.60 -2.96 16.36
CA GLN A 62 -9.89 -2.23 17.41
C GLN A 62 -8.64 -1.54 16.86
N ARG A 63 -8.25 -1.88 15.64
CA ARG A 63 -7.10 -1.25 14.99
C ARG A 63 -5.81 -1.39 15.80
N THR A 64 -5.62 -2.56 16.40
CA THR A 64 -4.45 -2.81 17.22
C THR A 64 -3.41 -3.68 16.54
N ASP A 65 -3.72 -4.22 15.38
CA ASP A 65 -2.79 -5.04 14.60
C ASP A 65 -2.41 -4.29 13.36
N PHE A 66 -1.22 -3.71 13.37
CA PHE A 66 -0.76 -2.91 12.23
C PHE A 66 0.74 -3.07 12.07
N ARG A 67 1.20 -2.77 10.84
CA ARG A 67 2.61 -2.83 10.55
C ARG A 67 2.89 -2.01 9.30
N SER A 68 4.12 -1.53 9.17
CA SER A 68 4.53 -0.82 7.98
C SER A 68 5.93 -1.25 7.59
N ASN A 69 6.29 -1.02 6.32
CA ASN A 69 7.58 -1.41 5.80
C ASN A 69 8.02 -0.43 4.73
N ASP A 70 9.25 0.05 4.84
CA ASP A 70 9.81 1.01 3.91
C ASP A 70 10.50 0.38 2.72
N ASN A 71 10.76 -0.92 2.77
CA ASN A 71 11.34 -1.68 1.67
C ASN A 71 12.57 -1.01 1.06
N GLY A 72 13.52 -0.68 1.90
CA GLY A 72 14.78 -0.11 1.44
C GLY A 72 14.81 1.40 1.32
N GLU A 73 13.68 2.07 1.43
CA GLU A 73 13.67 3.52 1.54
C GLU A 73 14.18 3.91 2.92
N PRO A 74 14.66 5.13 3.09
CA PRO A 74 15.07 5.56 4.43
C PRO A 74 13.96 5.36 5.44
N SER A 75 14.35 4.97 6.62
CA SER A 75 13.39 4.64 7.67
C SER A 75 12.42 5.78 7.90
N GLY A 76 11.14 5.45 7.96
CA GLY A 76 10.10 6.44 8.26
C GLY A 76 9.68 7.29 7.09
N THR A 77 10.20 7.03 5.89
CA THR A 77 9.88 7.89 4.75
C THR A 77 8.78 7.33 3.87
N ALA A 78 8.41 6.09 4.05
CA ALA A 78 7.36 5.50 3.20
C ALA A 78 6.34 4.75 4.03
N GLY A 79 6.74 3.71 4.74
CA GLY A 79 5.78 2.90 5.47
C GLY A 79 5.00 3.66 6.51
N LYS A 80 5.67 4.49 7.30
CA LYS A 80 4.98 5.25 8.32
C LYS A 80 4.01 6.28 7.76
N PRO A 81 4.36 7.03 6.72
CA PRO A 81 3.38 7.92 6.09
C PRO A 81 2.17 7.17 5.55
N ILE A 82 2.38 5.98 4.99
CA ILE A 82 1.26 5.17 4.51
C ILE A 82 0.35 4.81 5.68
N LEU A 83 0.94 4.34 6.77
CA LEU A 83 0.17 3.99 7.95
C LEU A 83 -0.55 5.20 8.49
N GLY A 84 0.08 6.38 8.43
CA GLY A 84 -0.53 7.62 8.84
C GLY A 84 -1.78 7.94 8.05
N GLN A 85 -1.77 7.66 6.76
CA GLN A 85 -2.93 7.88 5.92
C GLN A 85 -4.07 6.95 6.31
N ILE A 86 -3.75 5.71 6.62
CA ILE A 86 -4.75 4.75 7.10
C ILE A 86 -5.38 5.27 8.38
N ASN A 87 -4.56 5.76 9.28
CA ASN A 87 -5.04 6.30 10.55
C ASN A 87 -5.89 7.54 10.36
N SER A 88 -5.45 8.44 9.49
CA SER A 88 -6.19 9.68 9.23
C SER A 88 -7.57 9.39 8.65
N ALA A 89 -7.67 8.37 7.82
CA ALA A 89 -8.94 8.01 7.21
C ALA A 89 -9.79 7.13 8.12
N GLY A 90 -9.24 6.69 9.25
CA GLY A 90 -9.99 5.84 10.17
C GLY A 90 -10.28 4.46 9.62
N LEU A 91 -9.47 3.97 8.70
CA LEU A 91 -9.71 2.69 8.03
C LEU A 91 -9.12 1.53 8.80
N THR A 92 -9.70 0.36 8.59
CA THR A 92 -9.13 -0.87 9.09
C THR A 92 -9.43 -1.99 8.10
N ASP A 93 -8.83 -3.18 8.34
CA ASP A 93 -8.93 -4.31 7.42
C ASP A 93 -8.48 -3.90 6.02
N ILE A 94 -7.33 -3.23 5.98
CA ILE A 94 -6.82 -2.66 4.75
C ILE A 94 -5.31 -2.85 4.67
N LEU A 95 -4.84 -3.10 3.48
CA LEU A 95 -3.42 -3.09 3.14
C LEU A 95 -3.24 -2.04 2.06
N ILE A 96 -2.28 -1.17 2.25
CA ILE A 96 -1.91 -0.21 1.21
C ILE A 96 -0.51 -0.55 0.75
N VAL A 97 -0.35 -0.72 -0.56
CA VAL A 97 0.92 -0.99 -1.21
C VAL A 97 1.23 0.18 -2.11
N VAL A 98 2.44 0.70 -2.00
CA VAL A 98 2.90 1.79 -2.85
C VAL A 98 4.15 1.32 -3.59
N VAL A 99 4.04 1.23 -4.89
CA VAL A 99 5.12 0.81 -5.77
C VAL A 99 5.76 2.04 -6.35
N ARG A 100 7.08 2.14 -6.24
CA ARG A 100 7.80 3.30 -6.73
C ARG A 100 8.73 2.94 -7.85
N TYR A 101 8.59 3.63 -8.97
CA TYR A 101 9.52 3.55 -10.08
C TYR A 101 10.30 4.86 -10.13
N PHE A 102 11.59 4.72 -10.26
CA PHE A 102 12.46 5.87 -10.28
C PHE A 102 12.67 6.32 -11.71
N GLY A 103 12.67 7.61 -11.92
CA GLY A 103 12.69 8.27 -13.18
C GLY A 103 13.27 7.54 -14.36
N GLY A 104 12.85 7.83 -15.54
CA GLY A 104 13.41 7.25 -16.74
C GLY A 104 13.00 5.84 -17.05
N ILE A 105 12.40 5.15 -16.12
CA ILE A 105 11.95 3.80 -16.37
C ILE A 105 10.72 3.86 -17.23
N LYS A 106 10.79 3.25 -18.37
CA LYS A 106 9.70 3.33 -19.29
C LYS A 106 8.80 2.15 -19.28
N LEU A 107 9.36 1.03 -18.92
CA LEU A 107 8.55 -0.15 -18.95
C LEU A 107 7.39 0.01 -18.03
N GLY A 108 6.34 -0.58 -18.31
CA GLY A 108 5.18 -0.54 -17.49
C GLY A 108 4.41 0.73 -17.53
N LEU A 109 4.88 1.72 -18.25
CA LEU A 109 4.15 2.95 -18.31
C LEU A 109 2.79 2.79 -18.90
N SER A 110 2.70 1.97 -19.89
CA SER A 110 1.42 1.72 -20.51
C SER A 110 0.51 0.95 -19.59
N LEU A 111 1.06 0.30 -18.63
CA LEU A 111 0.27 -0.50 -17.71
C LEU A 111 -0.29 0.31 -16.58
N ILE A 112 0.09 1.54 -16.54
CA ILE A 112 -0.21 2.35 -15.40
C ILE A 112 -1.42 3.18 -15.60
N HIS A 113 -2.21 2.83 -16.52
CA HIS A 113 -3.43 3.55 -16.72
C HIS A 113 -4.51 2.92 -15.93
N ILE A 114 -4.31 2.79 -14.73
CA ILE A 114 -5.30 2.11 -13.96
C ILE A 114 -6.19 3.02 -13.26
#